data_f0626e0502bc96a6e74b75e07fc04943
#
_entry.id   f0626e0502bc96a6e74b75e07fc04943
#
_cell.length_a   1.000
_cell.length_b   1.000
_cell.length_c   1.000
_cell.angle_alpha   90.00
_cell.angle_beta   90.00
_cell.angle_gamma   90.00
#
_symmetry.space_group_name_H-M   'P 1'
#
loop_
_entity.id
_entity.type
_entity.pdbx_description
1 polymer ?
#
loop_
_entity_poly.entity_id
_entity_poly.type
_entity_poly.pdbx_seq_one_letter_code
_entity_poly.pdbx_strand_id
1 'polypeptide(L)'
;MNGIETGVVRIGTFASVAINWLPNIFAVLQKDYPSIEYEMLLGDYDEVEHWIDEGRVDCGFLRLPTLPKFDTLLLKQDEYKAVLPMGHPLAAKETVAVEELDGLPFLLLEHGGKTEVSDLLERTHVQPDVRFTTWEDFAIMAMVEKGLGVSILPDLILQRIPYRIEVRPLQQPYYRPIVLAMKQQAHLTPAVQKFIEYLSLREAQR
;
A
#
# COMPACT_ATOMS: atom_id res chain seq x y z
N MET A 1 -3.77 17.42 32.41
CA MET A 1 -3.33 18.05 31.16
C MET A 1 -2.11 17.28 30.69
N ASN A 2 -2.23 16.51 29.62
CA ASN A 2 -1.14 15.66 29.13
C ASN A 2 -0.17 16.54 28.34
N GLY A 3 1.11 16.54 28.74
CA GLY A 3 2.18 17.39 28.23
C GLY A 3 2.67 17.13 26.79
N ILE A 4 1.76 16.85 25.86
CA ILE A 4 2.05 16.77 24.43
C ILE A 4 1.31 17.93 23.78
N GLU A 5 1.88 19.11 23.88
CA GLU A 5 1.22 20.32 23.36
C GLU A 5 1.66 20.65 21.93
N THR A 6 2.85 20.22 21.51
CA THR A 6 3.39 20.52 20.18
C THR A 6 4.34 19.40 19.70
N GLY A 7 4.53 19.28 18.40
CA GLY A 7 5.49 18.37 17.78
C GLY A 7 5.24 18.21 16.31
N VAL A 8 6.22 17.65 15.59
CA VAL A 8 6.10 17.27 14.20
C VAL A 8 6.25 15.77 14.11
N VAL A 9 5.34 15.11 13.39
CA VAL A 9 5.42 13.69 13.04
C VAL A 9 5.71 13.57 11.56
N ARG A 10 6.87 13.02 11.21
CA ARG A 10 7.29 12.80 9.81
C ARG A 10 7.08 11.35 9.43
N ILE A 11 6.30 11.12 8.40
CA ILE A 11 5.82 9.80 8.01
C ILE A 11 6.22 9.52 6.57
N GLY A 12 6.95 8.43 6.35
CA GLY A 12 7.15 7.85 5.02
C GLY A 12 5.98 6.92 4.68
N THR A 13 5.46 6.96 3.46
CA THR A 13 4.30 6.15 3.09
C THR A 13 4.22 5.89 1.59
N PHE A 14 3.35 4.99 1.20
CA PHE A 14 2.99 4.71 -0.19
C PHE A 14 1.48 4.97 -0.41
N ALA A 15 1.06 5.05 -1.67
CA ALA A 15 -0.24 5.59 -2.06
C ALA A 15 -1.44 4.98 -1.33
N SER A 16 -1.54 3.65 -1.25
CA SER A 16 -2.72 2.99 -0.66
C SER A 16 -2.94 3.34 0.81
N VAL A 17 -1.87 3.44 1.60
CA VAL A 17 -1.92 3.86 3.01
C VAL A 17 -2.22 5.36 3.13
N ALA A 18 -1.57 6.19 2.32
CA ALA A 18 -1.78 7.64 2.32
C ALA A 18 -3.24 8.03 2.03
N ILE A 19 -3.91 7.26 1.18
CA ILE A 19 -5.28 7.56 0.74
C ILE A 19 -6.33 6.95 1.68
N ASN A 20 -6.11 5.70 2.14
CA ASN A 20 -7.16 4.95 2.82
C ASN A 20 -7.03 4.92 4.34
N TRP A 21 -5.82 5.07 4.90
CA TRP A 21 -5.58 4.97 6.34
C TRP A 21 -5.28 6.31 7.00
N LEU A 22 -4.30 7.05 6.48
CA LEU A 22 -3.83 8.27 7.13
C LEU A 22 -4.91 9.35 7.30
N PRO A 23 -5.83 9.59 6.35
CA PRO A 23 -6.89 10.56 6.55
C PRO A 23 -7.82 10.23 7.74
N ASN A 24 -8.11 8.95 7.97
CA ASN A 24 -8.94 8.52 9.10
C ASN A 24 -8.24 8.80 10.44
N ILE A 25 -6.93 8.53 10.51
CA ILE A 25 -6.12 8.77 11.69
C ILE A 25 -5.99 10.28 11.96
N PHE A 26 -5.63 11.05 10.93
CA PHE A 26 -5.43 12.50 11.07
C PHE A 26 -6.70 13.26 11.43
N ALA A 27 -7.86 12.83 10.94
CA ALA A 27 -9.15 13.47 11.27
C ALA A 27 -9.45 13.44 12.78
N VAL A 28 -9.01 12.39 13.48
CA VAL A 28 -9.17 12.28 14.94
C VAL A 28 -8.01 12.94 15.68
N LEU A 29 -6.78 12.65 15.26
CA LEU A 29 -5.58 13.23 15.90
C LEU A 29 -5.57 14.74 15.86
N GLN A 30 -5.93 15.37 14.75
CA GLN A 30 -5.96 16.84 14.64
C GLN A 30 -7.00 17.47 15.57
N LYS A 31 -8.10 16.75 15.82
CA LYS A 31 -9.12 17.20 16.77
C LYS A 31 -8.62 17.09 18.24
N ASP A 32 -7.96 15.99 18.57
CA ASP A 32 -7.52 15.70 19.93
C ASP A 32 -6.21 16.41 20.28
N TYR A 33 -5.33 16.62 19.29
CA TYR A 33 -4.00 17.23 19.41
C TYR A 33 -3.76 18.26 18.28
N PRO A 34 -4.46 19.40 18.30
CA PRO A 34 -4.44 20.37 17.19
C PRO A 34 -3.10 21.04 16.95
N SER A 35 -2.18 20.97 17.92
CA SER A 35 -0.83 21.58 17.84
C SER A 35 0.24 20.59 17.35
N ILE A 36 -0.11 19.35 17.01
CA ILE A 36 0.82 18.42 16.36
C ILE A 36 0.73 18.61 14.84
N GLU A 37 1.87 18.82 14.22
CA GLU A 37 2.01 18.93 12.77
C GLU A 37 2.40 17.57 12.15
N TYR A 38 1.98 17.33 10.93
CA TYR A 38 2.25 16.08 10.21
C TYR A 38 2.88 16.38 8.85
N GLU A 39 4.01 15.73 8.56
CA GLU A 39 4.65 15.75 7.25
C GLU A 39 4.58 14.35 6.65
N MET A 40 4.06 14.23 5.44
CA MET A 40 4.04 12.98 4.68
C MET A 40 5.01 13.03 3.51
N LEU A 41 5.88 12.04 3.40
CA LEU A 41 6.69 11.77 2.22
C LEU A 41 6.17 10.53 1.52
N LEU A 42 5.83 10.69 0.24
CA LEU A 42 5.31 9.62 -0.60
C LEU A 42 6.43 9.02 -1.44
N GLY A 43 6.59 7.70 -1.41
CA GLY A 43 7.61 7.00 -2.17
C GLY A 43 7.34 5.52 -2.32
N ASP A 44 8.29 4.82 -2.94
CA ASP A 44 8.31 3.36 -2.95
C ASP A 44 8.90 2.80 -1.64
N TYR A 45 8.96 1.48 -1.51
CA TYR A 45 9.43 0.83 -0.29
C TYR A 45 10.92 1.14 -0.01
N ASP A 46 11.76 1.17 -1.04
CA ASP A 46 13.20 1.43 -0.90
C ASP A 46 13.44 2.88 -0.47
N GLU A 47 12.70 3.82 -1.04
CA GLU A 47 12.75 5.23 -0.65
C GLU A 47 12.31 5.41 0.81
N VAL A 48 11.20 4.79 1.22
CA VAL A 48 10.70 4.90 2.60
C VAL A 48 11.69 4.26 3.59
N GLU A 49 12.25 3.08 3.27
CA GLU A 49 13.31 2.45 4.07
C GLU A 49 14.53 3.37 4.27
N HIS A 50 14.96 3.99 3.16
CA HIS A 50 16.09 4.92 3.18
C HIS A 50 15.79 6.16 4.04
N TRP A 51 14.60 6.74 3.94
CA TRP A 51 14.19 7.89 4.76
C TRP A 51 14.12 7.55 6.25
N ILE A 52 13.67 6.35 6.62
CA ILE A 52 13.71 5.90 8.01
C ILE A 52 15.17 5.77 8.46
N ASP A 53 16.02 5.15 7.65
CA ASP A 53 17.42 4.91 7.98
C ASP A 53 18.21 6.20 8.16
N GLU A 54 17.99 7.18 7.32
CA GLU A 54 18.63 8.49 7.44
C GLU A 54 18.02 9.38 8.54
N GLY A 55 16.87 9.01 9.11
CA GLY A 55 16.16 9.83 10.08
C GLY A 55 15.43 11.03 9.46
N ARG A 56 15.19 10.98 8.15
CA ARG A 56 14.37 11.98 7.44
C ARG A 56 12.91 11.89 7.82
N VAL A 57 12.44 10.69 8.17
CA VAL A 57 11.13 10.44 8.74
C VAL A 57 11.28 9.74 10.09
N ASP A 58 10.30 9.91 10.97
CA ASP A 58 10.26 9.29 12.29
C ASP A 58 9.85 7.82 12.22
N CYS A 59 8.93 7.52 11.30
CA CYS A 59 8.42 6.19 11.01
C CYS A 59 7.94 6.11 9.55
N GLY A 60 7.72 4.90 9.07
CA GLY A 60 7.24 4.72 7.70
C GLY A 60 6.45 3.43 7.52
N PHE A 61 5.50 3.46 6.61
CA PHE A 61 4.76 2.28 6.20
C PHE A 61 5.55 1.52 5.14
N LEU A 62 5.72 0.23 5.39
CA LEU A 62 6.45 -0.69 4.54
C LEU A 62 5.71 -2.02 4.42
N ARG A 63 6.26 -2.92 3.62
CA ARG A 63 5.87 -4.32 3.61
C ARG A 63 7.01 -5.18 4.15
N LEU A 64 6.70 -6.34 4.73
CA LEU A 64 7.73 -7.31 5.11
C LEU A 64 8.29 -8.05 3.88
N PRO A 65 9.58 -8.42 3.90
CA PRO A 65 10.56 -8.14 4.93
C PRO A 65 11.11 -6.71 4.84
N THR A 66 11.46 -6.12 5.98
CA THR A 66 12.20 -4.85 6.09
C THR A 66 13.65 -5.10 6.50
N LEU A 67 14.45 -4.03 6.57
CA LEU A 67 15.79 -4.13 7.14
C LEU A 67 15.71 -4.62 8.60
N PRO A 68 16.56 -5.59 9.01
CA PRO A 68 16.49 -6.21 10.34
C PRO A 68 16.69 -5.25 11.52
N LYS A 69 17.26 -4.08 11.26
CA LYS A 69 17.51 -3.03 12.28
C LYS A 69 16.28 -2.20 12.63
N PHE A 70 15.16 -2.38 11.93
CA PHE A 70 13.93 -1.66 12.20
C PHE A 70 13.02 -2.43 13.14
N ASP A 71 12.46 -1.72 14.12
CA ASP A 71 11.31 -2.20 14.85
C ASP A 71 10.07 -2.09 13.97
N THR A 72 9.22 -3.11 13.96
CA THR A 72 8.04 -3.16 13.11
C THR A 72 6.77 -3.52 13.87
N LEU A 73 5.68 -2.90 13.48
CA LEU A 73 4.32 -3.23 13.94
C LEU A 73 3.52 -3.74 12.74
N LEU A 74 3.09 -5.00 12.79
CA LEU A 74 2.23 -5.57 11.75
C LEU A 74 0.83 -4.96 11.84
N LEU A 75 0.34 -4.42 10.72
CA LEU A 75 -0.94 -3.72 10.65
C LEU A 75 -2.00 -4.48 9.85
N LYS A 76 -1.61 -5.09 8.73
CA LYS A 76 -2.55 -5.79 7.85
C LYS A 76 -1.83 -6.80 6.95
N GLN A 77 -2.52 -7.89 6.65
CA GLN A 77 -2.24 -8.74 5.50
C GLN A 77 -3.11 -8.24 4.34
N ASP A 78 -2.54 -7.46 3.44
CA ASP A 78 -3.26 -6.84 2.33
C ASP A 78 -3.26 -7.77 1.13
N GLU A 79 -4.46 -8.19 0.69
CA GLU A 79 -4.64 -9.21 -0.34
C GLU A 79 -4.55 -8.61 -1.74
N TYR A 80 -3.85 -9.28 -2.65
CA TYR A 80 -3.83 -8.91 -4.06
C TYR A 80 -5.06 -9.44 -4.81
N LYS A 81 -5.60 -8.63 -5.71
CA LYS A 81 -6.78 -8.92 -6.52
C LYS A 81 -6.45 -8.77 -8.01
N ALA A 82 -7.12 -9.55 -8.84
CA ALA A 82 -7.13 -9.34 -10.29
C ALA A 82 -7.98 -8.11 -10.63
N VAL A 83 -7.47 -7.25 -11.50
CA VAL A 83 -8.12 -6.03 -11.96
C VAL A 83 -8.30 -6.11 -13.46
N LEU A 84 -9.53 -6.02 -13.90
CA LEU A 84 -9.97 -6.36 -15.27
C LEU A 84 -10.79 -5.21 -15.87
N PRO A 85 -10.72 -5.02 -17.21
CA PRO A 85 -11.66 -4.15 -17.89
C PRO A 85 -13.11 -4.63 -17.73
N MET A 86 -14.06 -3.71 -17.79
CA MET A 86 -15.48 -4.06 -17.81
C MET A 86 -15.80 -5.03 -18.96
N GLY A 87 -16.52 -6.10 -18.64
CA GLY A 87 -16.91 -7.13 -19.63
C GLY A 87 -15.78 -8.07 -20.07
N HIS A 88 -14.63 -8.04 -19.42
CA HIS A 88 -13.57 -9.02 -19.68
C HIS A 88 -14.06 -10.44 -19.36
N PRO A 89 -13.71 -11.47 -20.18
CA PRO A 89 -14.18 -12.85 -19.95
C PRO A 89 -13.90 -13.38 -18.55
N LEU A 90 -12.75 -13.06 -17.96
CA LEU A 90 -12.38 -13.47 -16.60
C LEU A 90 -13.27 -12.81 -15.53
N ALA A 91 -13.90 -11.68 -15.82
CA ALA A 91 -14.80 -11.01 -14.89
C ALA A 91 -16.12 -11.78 -14.66
N ALA A 92 -16.46 -12.73 -15.53
CA ALA A 92 -17.59 -13.62 -15.33
C ALA A 92 -17.35 -14.71 -14.25
N LYS A 93 -16.11 -14.87 -13.82
CA LYS A 93 -15.71 -15.84 -12.79
C LYS A 93 -15.80 -15.22 -11.39
N GLU A 94 -16.01 -16.06 -10.38
CA GLU A 94 -15.95 -15.65 -8.98
C GLU A 94 -14.50 -15.37 -8.52
N THR A 95 -13.54 -16.15 -9.03
CA THR A 95 -12.11 -16.01 -8.78
C THR A 95 -11.33 -16.17 -10.07
N VAL A 96 -10.12 -15.61 -10.11
CA VAL A 96 -9.20 -15.69 -11.25
C VAL A 96 -7.94 -16.44 -10.81
N ALA A 97 -7.58 -17.49 -11.56
CA ALA A 97 -6.28 -18.13 -11.37
C ALA A 97 -5.18 -17.26 -12.01
N VAL A 98 -4.02 -17.17 -11.37
CA VAL A 98 -2.90 -16.36 -11.90
C VAL A 98 -2.47 -16.87 -13.28
N GLU A 99 -2.54 -18.18 -13.50
CA GLU A 99 -2.23 -18.87 -14.76
C GLU A 99 -3.11 -18.40 -15.92
N GLU A 100 -4.32 -17.91 -15.66
CA GLU A 100 -5.23 -17.37 -16.66
C GLU A 100 -4.80 -16.01 -17.22
N LEU A 101 -3.81 -15.38 -16.58
CA LEU A 101 -3.22 -14.12 -17.04
C LEU A 101 -2.07 -14.33 -18.03
N ASP A 102 -1.65 -15.58 -18.24
CA ASP A 102 -0.54 -15.91 -19.14
C ASP A 102 -0.80 -15.39 -20.55
N GLY A 103 0.19 -14.69 -21.13
CA GLY A 103 0.09 -14.10 -22.46
C GLY A 103 -0.90 -12.94 -22.62
N LEU A 104 -1.68 -12.56 -21.59
CA LEU A 104 -2.60 -11.42 -21.68
C LEU A 104 -1.83 -10.10 -21.61
N PRO A 105 -2.31 -9.03 -22.29
CA PRO A 105 -1.79 -7.69 -22.09
C PRO A 105 -1.88 -7.30 -20.61
N PHE A 106 -0.75 -6.93 -20.02
CA PHE A 106 -0.62 -6.74 -18.58
C PHE A 106 -0.01 -5.38 -18.24
N LEU A 107 -0.51 -4.78 -17.18
CA LEU A 107 -0.03 -3.54 -16.59
C LEU A 107 0.60 -3.87 -15.25
N LEU A 108 1.92 -3.68 -15.13
CA LEU A 108 2.69 -4.10 -13.97
C LEU A 108 2.90 -2.94 -13.00
N LEU A 109 2.49 -3.13 -11.75
CA LEU A 109 2.80 -2.22 -10.65
C LEU A 109 4.19 -2.52 -10.11
N GLU A 110 5.18 -1.77 -10.58
CA GLU A 110 6.58 -1.97 -10.17
C GLU A 110 7.41 -0.69 -10.30
N HIS A 111 8.38 -0.51 -9.41
CA HIS A 111 9.41 0.50 -9.50
C HIS A 111 10.74 -0.06 -8.97
N GLY A 112 11.82 0.17 -9.72
CA GLY A 112 13.19 -0.10 -9.25
C GLY A 112 13.58 -1.56 -9.09
N GLY A 113 12.77 -2.53 -9.50
CA GLY A 113 13.09 -3.95 -9.35
C GLY A 113 11.87 -4.82 -9.06
N LYS A 114 12.11 -6.01 -8.53
CA LYS A 114 11.05 -6.99 -8.25
C LYS A 114 10.13 -6.52 -7.12
N THR A 115 8.84 -6.62 -7.36
CA THR A 115 7.79 -6.41 -6.36
C THR A 115 7.03 -7.70 -6.09
N GLU A 116 6.03 -7.64 -5.21
CA GLU A 116 5.20 -8.79 -4.88
C GLU A 116 4.51 -9.38 -6.11
N VAL A 117 4.09 -8.54 -7.06
CA VAL A 117 3.42 -9.01 -8.29
C VAL A 117 4.42 -9.70 -9.21
N SER A 118 5.61 -9.13 -9.41
CA SER A 118 6.69 -9.78 -10.18
C SER A 118 7.09 -11.13 -9.55
N ASP A 119 7.23 -11.17 -8.23
CA ASP A 119 7.55 -12.40 -7.49
C ASP A 119 6.43 -13.45 -7.64
N LEU A 120 5.16 -13.05 -7.60
CA LEU A 120 4.03 -13.94 -7.81
C LEU A 120 4.07 -14.55 -9.21
N LEU A 121 4.24 -13.72 -10.23
CA LEU A 121 4.31 -14.17 -11.63
C LEU A 121 5.51 -15.12 -11.85
N GLU A 122 6.66 -14.83 -11.28
CA GLU A 122 7.85 -15.68 -11.37
C GLU A 122 7.63 -17.05 -10.70
N ARG A 123 7.06 -17.07 -9.49
CA ARG A 123 6.77 -18.32 -8.74
C ARG A 123 5.75 -19.21 -9.43
N THR A 124 4.77 -18.61 -10.09
CA THR A 124 3.72 -19.34 -10.82
C THR A 124 4.12 -19.66 -12.26
N HIS A 125 5.30 -19.21 -12.70
CA HIS A 125 5.79 -19.35 -14.08
C HIS A 125 4.85 -18.74 -15.14
N VAL A 126 4.08 -17.73 -14.73
CA VAL A 126 3.15 -17.00 -15.60
C VAL A 126 3.90 -15.85 -16.29
N GLN A 127 3.75 -15.75 -17.60
CA GLN A 127 4.40 -14.73 -18.43
C GLN A 127 3.36 -13.90 -19.18
N PRO A 128 2.74 -12.92 -18.53
CA PRO A 128 1.84 -12.02 -19.21
C PRO A 128 2.61 -11.12 -20.19
N ASP A 129 1.91 -10.57 -21.18
CA ASP A 129 2.47 -9.59 -22.11
C ASP A 129 2.51 -8.21 -21.43
N VAL A 130 3.59 -7.92 -20.71
CA VAL A 130 3.73 -6.66 -19.98
C VAL A 130 3.85 -5.49 -20.96
N ARG A 131 2.82 -4.66 -21.03
CA ARG A 131 2.73 -3.48 -21.91
C ARG A 131 3.19 -2.20 -21.24
N PHE A 132 2.91 -2.05 -19.94
CA PHE A 132 3.25 -0.86 -19.15
C PHE A 132 3.73 -1.29 -17.78
N THR A 133 4.72 -0.56 -17.26
CA THR A 133 5.23 -0.70 -15.89
C THR A 133 5.23 0.67 -15.25
N THR A 134 4.61 0.80 -14.07
CA THR A 134 4.57 2.03 -13.29
C THR A 134 4.36 1.71 -11.82
N TRP A 135 4.75 2.65 -10.92
CA TRP A 135 4.45 2.58 -9.49
C TRP A 135 3.14 3.30 -9.11
N GLU A 136 2.41 3.81 -10.09
CA GLU A 136 1.20 4.61 -9.86
C GLU A 136 -0.07 3.77 -10.04
N ASP A 137 -0.69 3.37 -8.93
CA ASP A 137 -1.88 2.50 -8.90
C ASP A 137 -3.05 3.08 -9.71
N PHE A 138 -3.31 4.39 -9.58
CA PHE A 138 -4.43 5.03 -10.28
C PHE A 138 -4.19 5.11 -11.78
N ALA A 139 -2.94 5.27 -12.23
CA ALA A 139 -2.60 5.20 -13.65
C ALA A 139 -2.89 3.81 -14.22
N ILE A 140 -2.56 2.74 -13.46
CA ILE A 140 -2.90 1.37 -13.85
C ILE A 140 -4.42 1.22 -13.96
N MET A 141 -5.19 1.61 -12.95
CA MET A 141 -6.65 1.50 -12.99
C MET A 141 -7.27 2.28 -14.16
N ALA A 142 -6.78 3.48 -14.45
CA ALA A 142 -7.22 4.26 -15.60
C ALA A 142 -6.93 3.58 -16.93
N MET A 143 -5.77 2.93 -17.07
CA MET A 143 -5.40 2.17 -18.28
C MET A 143 -6.21 0.88 -18.41
N VAL A 144 -6.50 0.18 -17.30
CA VAL A 144 -7.41 -0.98 -17.30
C VAL A 144 -8.81 -0.57 -17.77
N GLU A 145 -9.34 0.55 -17.26
CA GLU A 145 -10.65 1.08 -17.71
C GLU A 145 -10.70 1.28 -19.22
N LYS A 146 -9.59 1.69 -19.84
CA LYS A 146 -9.47 1.87 -21.30
C LYS A 146 -9.26 0.56 -22.08
N GLY A 147 -9.19 -0.58 -21.40
CA GLY A 147 -9.00 -1.88 -22.03
C GLY A 147 -7.56 -2.13 -22.50
N LEU A 148 -6.57 -1.42 -21.98
CA LEU A 148 -5.16 -1.59 -22.39
C LEU A 148 -4.52 -2.87 -21.86
N GLY A 149 -5.14 -3.50 -20.87
CA GLY A 149 -4.69 -4.76 -20.30
C GLY A 149 -5.36 -5.04 -18.97
N VAL A 150 -4.92 -6.12 -18.35
CA VAL A 150 -5.31 -6.55 -17.00
C VAL A 150 -4.18 -6.24 -16.01
N SER A 151 -4.46 -6.29 -14.71
CA SER A 151 -3.44 -6.08 -13.68
C SER A 151 -3.72 -6.90 -12.44
N ILE A 152 -2.78 -6.88 -11.51
CA ILE A 152 -2.93 -7.35 -10.12
C ILE A 152 -2.59 -6.17 -9.22
N LEU A 153 -3.52 -5.76 -8.37
CA LEU A 153 -3.35 -4.67 -7.42
C LEU A 153 -3.76 -5.10 -6.00
N PRO A 154 -3.18 -4.48 -4.96
CA PRO A 154 -3.55 -4.77 -3.58
C PRO A 154 -4.94 -4.21 -3.23
N ASP A 155 -5.68 -4.94 -2.39
CA ASP A 155 -7.06 -4.60 -2.02
C ASP A 155 -7.19 -3.23 -1.34
N LEU A 156 -6.19 -2.80 -0.59
CA LEU A 156 -6.24 -1.53 0.12
C LEU A 156 -6.43 -0.34 -0.82
N ILE A 157 -5.77 -0.33 -1.99
CA ILE A 157 -5.97 0.75 -2.98
C ILE A 157 -7.31 0.63 -3.71
N LEU A 158 -7.86 -0.58 -3.76
CA LEU A 158 -9.10 -0.89 -4.47
C LEU A 158 -10.38 -0.58 -3.64
N GLN A 159 -10.24 -0.11 -2.41
CA GLN A 159 -11.39 0.24 -1.55
C GLN A 159 -12.18 1.45 -2.02
N ARG A 160 -11.55 2.36 -2.78
CA ARG A 160 -12.17 3.55 -3.35
C ARG A 160 -11.77 3.70 -4.80
N ILE A 161 -12.45 2.97 -5.68
CA ILE A 161 -12.16 2.92 -7.11
C ILE A 161 -12.94 4.02 -7.83
N PRO A 162 -12.28 5.05 -8.41
CA PRO A 162 -12.96 6.07 -9.22
C PRO A 162 -13.13 5.64 -10.70
N TYR A 163 -12.71 4.43 -11.07
CA TYR A 163 -12.69 3.92 -12.44
C TYR A 163 -13.69 2.78 -12.63
N ARG A 164 -14.19 2.62 -13.85
CA ARG A 164 -15.08 1.52 -14.25
C ARG A 164 -14.25 0.30 -14.60
N ILE A 165 -13.93 -0.49 -13.59
CA ILE A 165 -13.16 -1.73 -13.69
C ILE A 165 -13.83 -2.84 -12.90
N GLU A 166 -13.48 -4.09 -13.19
CA GLU A 166 -13.91 -5.28 -12.47
C GLU A 166 -12.77 -5.76 -11.58
N VAL A 167 -13.10 -6.13 -10.34
CA VAL A 167 -12.14 -6.69 -9.37
C VAL A 167 -12.58 -8.10 -8.99
N ARG A 168 -11.66 -9.06 -9.05
CA ARG A 168 -11.92 -10.44 -8.63
C ARG A 168 -10.81 -10.94 -7.71
N PRO A 169 -11.14 -11.70 -6.68
CA PRO A 169 -10.14 -12.40 -5.88
C PRO A 169 -9.29 -13.33 -6.74
N LEU A 170 -8.02 -13.48 -6.38
CA LEU A 170 -7.19 -14.55 -6.93
C LEU A 170 -7.65 -15.90 -6.38
N GLN A 171 -7.62 -16.95 -7.19
CA GLN A 171 -8.02 -18.30 -6.76
C GLN A 171 -7.14 -18.81 -5.61
N GLN A 172 -5.83 -18.54 -5.66
CA GLN A 172 -4.93 -18.70 -4.53
C GLN A 172 -4.60 -17.32 -3.98
N PRO A 173 -5.04 -17.00 -2.75
CA PRO A 173 -4.78 -15.71 -2.15
C PRO A 173 -3.28 -15.41 -2.04
N TYR A 174 -2.90 -14.19 -2.35
CA TYR A 174 -1.55 -13.66 -2.20
C TYR A 174 -1.58 -12.34 -1.45
N TYR A 175 -0.66 -12.15 -0.50
CA TYR A 175 -0.71 -11.05 0.44
C TYR A 175 0.60 -10.28 0.50
N ARG A 176 0.51 -8.98 0.83
CA ARG A 176 1.63 -8.19 1.36
C ARG A 176 1.38 -7.85 2.82
N PRO A 177 2.29 -8.19 3.74
CA PRO A 177 2.18 -7.77 5.13
C PRO A 177 2.56 -6.29 5.27
N ILE A 178 1.60 -5.41 5.51
CA ILE A 178 1.87 -3.99 5.76
C ILE A 178 2.26 -3.79 7.22
N VAL A 179 3.37 -3.12 7.44
CA VAL A 179 3.91 -2.77 8.76
C VAL A 179 4.13 -1.27 8.88
N LEU A 180 4.08 -0.74 10.11
CA LEU A 180 4.77 0.49 10.45
C LEU A 180 6.18 0.12 10.90
N ALA A 181 7.20 0.73 10.32
CA ALA A 181 8.60 0.52 10.64
C ALA A 181 9.23 1.79 11.21
N MET A 182 10.18 1.63 12.13
CA MET A 182 10.93 2.71 12.77
C MET A 182 12.29 2.21 13.23
N LYS A 183 13.26 3.11 13.49
CA LYS A 183 14.59 2.70 13.95
C LYS A 183 14.56 2.01 15.30
N GLN A 184 14.02 2.68 16.30
CA GLN A 184 13.90 2.17 17.66
C GLN A 184 12.68 2.78 18.33
N GLN A 185 11.72 1.96 18.66
CA GLN A 185 10.47 2.41 19.29
C GLN A 185 10.71 3.13 20.63
N ALA A 186 11.75 2.75 21.37
CA ALA A 186 12.08 3.35 22.67
C ALA A 186 12.54 4.82 22.59
N HIS A 187 12.92 5.30 21.40
CA HIS A 187 13.45 6.66 21.20
C HIS A 187 12.50 7.61 20.48
N LEU A 188 11.24 7.19 20.31
CA LEU A 188 10.23 8.00 19.62
C LEU A 188 9.79 9.19 20.49
N THR A 189 9.55 10.32 19.84
CA THR A 189 8.98 11.48 20.52
C THR A 189 7.56 11.21 21.01
N PRO A 190 7.06 11.91 22.01
CA PRO A 190 5.68 11.76 22.48
C PRO A 190 4.63 11.93 21.38
N ALA A 191 4.86 12.85 20.43
CA ALA A 191 3.97 13.05 19.28
C ALA A 191 3.90 11.80 18.37
N VAL A 192 5.05 11.18 18.08
CA VAL A 192 5.12 9.95 17.27
C VAL A 192 4.49 8.77 18.03
N GLN A 193 4.74 8.65 19.34
CA GLN A 193 4.10 7.63 20.17
C GLN A 193 2.56 7.77 20.12
N LYS A 194 2.07 9.00 20.19
CA LYS A 194 0.64 9.27 20.09
C LYS A 194 0.07 8.90 18.72
N PHE A 195 0.77 9.23 17.64
CA PHE A 195 0.38 8.76 16.29
C PHE A 195 0.26 7.24 16.22
N ILE A 196 1.21 6.50 16.82
CA ILE A 196 1.18 5.03 16.85
C ILE A 196 -0.05 4.50 17.61
N GLU A 197 -0.43 5.11 18.72
CA GLU A 197 -1.62 4.72 19.48
C GLU A 197 -2.91 4.86 18.65
N TYR A 198 -2.96 5.81 17.71
CA TYR A 198 -4.11 6.06 16.84
C TYR A 198 -4.14 5.19 15.57
N LEU A 199 -3.14 4.34 15.33
CA LEU A 199 -3.13 3.41 14.20
C LEU A 199 -4.32 2.44 14.19
N SER A 200 -4.92 2.17 15.35
CA SER A 200 -6.16 1.36 15.45
C SER A 200 -7.35 1.98 14.73
N LEU A 201 -7.34 3.30 14.49
CA LEU A 201 -8.38 4.04 13.80
C LEU A 201 -8.20 4.10 12.27
N ARG A 202 -7.17 3.43 11.74
CA ARG A 202 -6.82 3.48 10.31
C ARG A 202 -7.94 3.02 9.37
N GLU A 203 -8.70 2.02 9.79
CA GLU A 203 -9.85 1.55 9.02
C GLU A 203 -11.11 2.29 9.51
N ALA A 204 -11.88 2.84 8.57
CA ALA A 204 -13.13 3.49 8.92
C ALA A 204 -14.04 2.50 9.66
N GLN A 205 -14.56 2.91 10.81
CA GLN A 205 -15.62 2.14 11.47
C GLN A 205 -16.83 2.10 10.52
N ARG A 206 -17.18 0.89 10.09
CA ARG A 206 -18.36 0.62 9.27
C ARG A 206 -19.63 0.83 10.07
#